data_9cb9ec98c46a91f8e3f734944efe7712
#
_entry.id   9cb9ec98c46a91f8e3f734944efe7712
#
_cell.length_a   1.000
_cell.length_b   1.000
_cell.length_c   1.000
_cell.angle_alpha   90.00
_cell.angle_beta   90.00
_cell.angle_gamma   90.00
#
_symmetry.space_group_name_H-M   'P 1'
#
loop_
_entity.id
_entity.type
_entity.pdbx_description
1 polymer ?
#
loop_
_entity_poly.entity_id
_entity_poly.type
_entity_poly.pdbx_seq_one_letter_code
_entity_poly.pdbx_strand_id
1 'polypeptide(L)'
;AQANGFVSAMKDGYDTVLDQGGTNVSGGQKQRLCIARALLKKPKILILDDSTSAVDTATESRIRTALKTDLAGTTKIIIAQRISSVMDADEIIVMSDGRITGIGKHDELIRSNEEYREIYISQTGKEVDA
;
A
#
# COMPACT_ATOMS: atom_id res chain seq x y z
N ALA A 1 -4.89 8.58 5.70
CA ALA A 1 -3.99 7.59 6.34
C ALA A 1 -4.69 6.66 7.35
N GLN A 2 -5.98 6.87 7.61
CA GLN A 2 -6.77 6.08 8.58
C GLN A 2 -6.15 6.08 10.01
N ALA A 3 -5.55 7.20 10.42
CA ALA A 3 -4.87 7.30 11.72
C ALA A 3 -5.77 7.90 12.81
N ASN A 4 -6.74 8.76 12.46
CA ASN A 4 -7.54 9.52 13.43
C ASN A 4 -8.22 8.64 14.49
N GLY A 5 -8.83 7.52 14.08
CA GLY A 5 -9.60 6.68 14.99
C GLY A 5 -8.78 6.14 16.16
N PHE A 6 -7.59 5.59 15.89
CA PHE A 6 -6.76 5.07 16.99
C PHE A 6 -6.04 6.17 17.75
N VAL A 7 -5.63 7.26 17.10
CA VAL A 7 -4.98 8.39 17.79
C VAL A 7 -5.94 9.03 18.78
N SER A 8 -7.18 9.31 18.37
CA SER A 8 -8.20 9.87 19.26
C SER A 8 -8.59 8.94 20.42
N ALA A 9 -8.36 7.62 20.29
CA ALA A 9 -8.60 6.67 21.37
C ALA A 9 -7.41 6.50 22.33
N MET A 10 -6.26 7.10 22.06
CA MET A 10 -5.14 7.13 22.98
C MET A 10 -5.46 8.03 24.19
N LYS A 11 -4.81 7.77 25.33
CA LYS A 11 -5.05 8.48 26.60
C LYS A 11 -4.98 10.01 26.45
N ASP A 12 -3.97 10.49 25.72
CA ASP A 12 -3.71 11.92 25.52
C ASP A 12 -4.02 12.35 24.06
N GLY A 13 -4.72 11.49 23.29
CA GLY A 13 -5.12 11.77 21.92
C GLY A 13 -3.93 12.16 21.03
N TYR A 14 -4.04 13.29 20.35
CA TYR A 14 -2.98 13.85 19.49
C TYR A 14 -1.76 14.38 20.26
N ASP A 15 -1.87 14.60 21.56
CA ASP A 15 -0.77 15.03 22.43
C ASP A 15 0.01 13.83 23.02
N THR A 16 -0.37 12.60 22.64
CA THR A 16 0.31 11.39 23.08
C THR A 16 1.77 11.40 22.63
N VAL A 17 2.68 11.30 23.59
CA VAL A 17 4.11 11.17 23.31
C VAL A 17 4.41 9.77 22.77
N LEU A 18 5.05 9.71 21.62
CA LEU A 18 5.55 8.45 21.06
C LEU A 18 6.95 8.17 21.60
N ASP A 19 7.14 6.95 22.10
CA ASP A 19 8.45 6.49 22.53
C ASP A 19 9.45 6.43 21.38
N GLN A 20 10.74 6.43 21.70
CA GLN A 20 11.78 6.28 20.70
C GLN A 20 11.55 5.01 19.84
N GLY A 21 11.47 5.20 18.52
CA GLY A 21 11.14 4.12 17.59
C GLY A 21 9.66 3.71 17.59
N GLY A 22 8.77 4.40 18.32
CA GLY A 22 7.34 4.12 18.36
C GLY A 22 7.01 2.76 18.98
N THR A 23 7.67 2.40 20.08
CA THR A 23 7.49 1.11 20.76
C THR A 23 6.14 0.99 21.47
N ASN A 24 5.49 2.12 21.75
CA ASN A 24 4.17 2.21 22.37
C ASN A 24 3.00 2.22 21.36
N VAL A 25 3.26 1.95 20.09
CA VAL A 25 2.23 1.78 19.06
C VAL A 25 2.47 0.49 18.26
N SER A 26 1.38 -0.12 17.74
CA SER A 26 1.50 -1.32 16.91
C SER A 26 2.19 -1.03 15.56
N GLY A 27 2.72 -2.07 14.91
CA GLY A 27 3.34 -1.94 13.58
C GLY A 27 2.42 -1.28 12.55
N GLY A 28 1.15 -1.70 12.50
CA GLY A 28 0.16 -1.10 11.59
C GLY A 28 -0.21 0.35 11.96
N GLN A 29 -0.22 0.70 13.25
CA GLN A 29 -0.39 2.09 13.70
C GLN A 29 0.81 2.94 13.28
N LYS A 30 2.03 2.42 13.47
CA LYS A 30 3.26 3.08 13.04
C LYS A 30 3.28 3.35 11.53
N GLN A 31 2.94 2.36 10.72
CA GLN A 31 2.85 2.52 9.27
C GLN A 31 1.84 3.61 8.88
N ARG A 32 0.65 3.62 9.48
CA ARG A 32 -0.36 4.66 9.25
C ARG A 32 0.11 6.06 9.64
N LEU A 33 0.85 6.20 10.73
CA LEU A 33 1.46 7.48 11.13
C LEU A 33 2.56 7.92 10.15
N CYS A 34 3.38 6.99 9.65
CA CYS A 34 4.38 7.30 8.62
C CYS A 34 3.73 7.79 7.32
N ILE A 35 2.64 7.14 6.88
CA ILE A 35 1.86 7.60 5.73
C ILE A 35 1.29 9.00 6.00
N ALA A 36 0.67 9.22 7.16
CA ALA A 36 0.12 10.54 7.54
C ALA A 36 1.19 11.64 7.47
N ARG A 37 2.37 11.36 8.03
CA ARG A 37 3.52 12.28 8.00
C ARG A 37 3.96 12.65 6.59
N ALA A 38 4.00 11.66 5.67
CA ALA A 38 4.34 11.90 4.28
C ALA A 38 3.29 12.78 3.57
N LEU A 39 2.00 12.53 3.85
CA LEU A 39 0.89 13.26 3.25
C LEU A 39 0.80 14.72 3.69
N LEU A 40 1.22 15.05 4.91
CA LEU A 40 1.23 16.42 5.42
C LEU A 40 2.07 17.38 4.57
N LYS A 41 3.09 16.86 3.88
CA LYS A 41 3.94 17.66 2.96
C LYS A 41 3.27 17.98 1.63
N LYS A 42 2.07 17.46 1.37
CA LYS A 42 1.34 17.60 0.08
C LYS A 42 2.25 17.31 -1.12
N PRO A 43 2.89 16.14 -1.19
CA PRO A 43 3.90 15.84 -2.21
C PRO A 43 3.27 15.75 -3.59
N LYS A 44 4.01 16.11 -4.64
CA LYS A 44 3.63 15.82 -6.03
C LYS A 44 3.85 14.35 -6.41
N ILE A 45 4.84 13.71 -5.79
CA ILE A 45 5.18 12.29 -5.94
C ILE A 45 5.21 11.68 -4.54
N LEU A 46 4.41 10.63 -4.33
CA LEU A 46 4.35 9.86 -3.09
C LEU A 46 4.89 8.46 -3.37
N ILE A 47 5.94 8.06 -2.65
CA ILE A 47 6.50 6.70 -2.72
C ILE A 47 6.09 5.96 -1.45
N LEU A 48 5.44 4.82 -1.61
CA LEU A 48 5.00 3.91 -0.55
C LEU A 48 5.73 2.58 -0.76
N ASP A 49 6.82 2.38 -0.02
CA ASP A 49 7.60 1.15 -0.05
C ASP A 49 7.19 0.27 1.12
N ASP A 50 6.49 -0.82 0.82
CA ASP A 50 5.93 -1.80 1.78
C ASP A 50 5.18 -1.16 2.97
N SER A 51 4.60 0.03 2.75
CA SER A 51 4.10 0.91 3.81
C SER A 51 2.79 0.44 4.45
N THR A 52 2.21 -0.67 3.98
CA THR A 52 0.95 -1.25 4.49
C THR A 52 1.08 -2.72 4.89
N SER A 53 2.28 -3.29 4.89
CA SER A 53 2.51 -4.72 5.15
C SER A 53 2.03 -5.19 6.54
N ALA A 54 2.12 -4.34 7.55
CA ALA A 54 1.64 -4.62 8.91
C ALA A 54 0.19 -4.11 9.18
N VAL A 55 -0.48 -3.58 8.16
CA VAL A 55 -1.87 -3.11 8.24
C VAL A 55 -2.82 -4.25 7.84
N ASP A 56 -3.95 -4.37 8.53
CA ASP A 56 -5.00 -5.33 8.17
C ASP A 56 -5.63 -4.98 6.81
N THR A 57 -6.13 -6.00 6.12
CA THR A 57 -6.65 -5.88 4.75
C THR A 57 -7.79 -4.86 4.62
N ALA A 58 -8.68 -4.76 5.61
CA ALA A 58 -9.79 -3.82 5.57
C ALA A 58 -9.30 -2.37 5.70
N THR A 59 -8.35 -2.11 6.58
CA THR A 59 -7.73 -0.79 6.75
C THR A 59 -6.87 -0.43 5.54
N GLU A 60 -6.13 -1.38 4.98
CA GLU A 60 -5.34 -1.19 3.75
C GLU A 60 -6.25 -0.78 2.57
N SER A 61 -7.39 -1.45 2.39
CA SER A 61 -8.37 -1.10 1.36
C SER A 61 -8.88 0.33 1.51
N ARG A 62 -9.17 0.78 2.74
CA ARG A 62 -9.58 2.18 3.02
C ARG A 62 -8.47 3.18 2.73
N ILE A 63 -7.22 2.84 3.07
CA ILE A 63 -6.06 3.70 2.74
C ILE A 63 -5.94 3.82 1.22
N ARG A 64 -6.01 2.73 0.47
CA ARG A 64 -5.92 2.70 -0.99
C ARG A 64 -7.03 3.54 -1.64
N THR A 65 -8.26 3.38 -1.18
CA THR A 65 -9.39 4.21 -1.66
C THR A 65 -9.13 5.69 -1.41
N ALA A 66 -8.73 6.06 -0.20
CA ALA A 66 -8.42 7.46 0.13
C ALA A 66 -7.24 8.02 -0.69
N LEU A 67 -6.20 7.21 -0.95
CA LEU A 67 -5.09 7.62 -1.83
C LEU A 67 -5.56 7.86 -3.28
N LYS A 68 -6.55 7.09 -3.75
CA LYS A 68 -7.10 7.24 -5.10
C LYS A 68 -7.99 8.49 -5.21
N THR A 69 -8.85 8.74 -4.23
CA THR A 69 -9.83 9.84 -4.26
C THR A 69 -9.23 11.17 -3.82
N ASP A 70 -8.58 11.20 -2.66
CA ASP A 70 -8.14 12.44 -2.02
C ASP A 70 -6.82 12.97 -2.60
N LEU A 71 -6.07 12.11 -3.31
CA LEU A 71 -4.77 12.42 -3.92
C LEU A 71 -4.76 12.16 -5.43
N ALA A 72 -5.87 12.41 -6.12
CA ALA A 72 -5.99 12.17 -7.56
C ALA A 72 -4.92 12.91 -8.39
N GLY A 73 -4.46 14.09 -7.95
CA GLY A 73 -3.41 14.88 -8.61
C GLY A 73 -1.97 14.54 -8.21
N THR A 74 -1.78 13.52 -7.36
CA THR A 74 -0.44 13.10 -6.89
C THR A 74 -0.02 11.82 -7.61
N THR A 75 1.18 11.78 -8.18
CA THR A 75 1.79 10.54 -8.68
C THR A 75 2.13 9.64 -7.50
N LYS A 76 1.64 8.40 -7.53
CA LYS A 76 1.87 7.41 -6.47
C LYS A 76 2.69 6.26 -7.01
N ILE A 77 3.83 5.97 -6.37
CA ILE A 77 4.65 4.79 -6.64
C ILE A 77 4.47 3.87 -5.43
N ILE A 78 3.84 2.72 -5.66
CA ILE A 78 3.53 1.74 -4.61
C ILE A 78 4.38 0.51 -4.85
N ILE A 79 5.24 0.19 -3.90
CA ILE A 79 6.02 -1.05 -3.88
C ILE A 79 5.38 -1.94 -2.84
N ALA A 80 4.88 -3.08 -3.25
CA ALA A 80 4.18 -4.01 -2.38
C ALA A 80 4.39 -5.46 -2.79
N GLN A 81 4.36 -6.34 -1.81
CA GLN A 81 4.42 -7.78 -2.00
C GLN A 81 3.03 -8.39 -2.24
N ARG A 82 1.97 -7.71 -1.79
CA ARG A 82 0.60 -8.17 -1.99
C ARG A 82 0.04 -7.64 -3.32
N ILE A 83 -0.40 -8.54 -4.16
CA ILE A 83 -1.01 -8.18 -5.44
C ILE A 83 -2.26 -7.30 -5.25
N SER A 84 -3.04 -7.56 -4.18
CA SER A 84 -4.21 -6.75 -3.84
C SER A 84 -3.89 -5.27 -3.59
N SER A 85 -2.65 -4.94 -3.26
CA SER A 85 -2.22 -3.56 -3.03
C SER A 85 -1.98 -2.79 -4.33
N VAL A 86 -1.74 -3.47 -5.44
CA VAL A 86 -1.32 -2.88 -6.72
C VAL A 86 -2.29 -3.14 -7.88
N MET A 87 -3.22 -4.10 -7.75
CA MET A 87 -4.10 -4.53 -8.85
C MET A 87 -4.99 -3.41 -9.43
N ASP A 88 -5.27 -2.37 -8.66
CA ASP A 88 -6.04 -1.20 -9.11
C ASP A 88 -5.17 -0.03 -9.58
N ALA A 89 -3.86 -0.24 -9.76
CA ALA A 89 -2.96 0.79 -10.27
C ALA A 89 -3.20 1.07 -11.76
N ASP A 90 -2.88 2.28 -12.18
CA ASP A 90 -2.98 2.68 -13.59
C ASP A 90 -1.97 1.90 -14.45
N GLU A 91 -0.80 1.58 -13.88
CA GLU A 91 0.26 0.78 -14.47
C GLU A 91 0.96 -0.04 -13.38
N ILE A 92 1.27 -1.28 -13.68
CA ILE A 92 2.01 -2.21 -12.83
C ILE A 92 3.31 -2.58 -13.53
N ILE A 93 4.41 -2.48 -12.79
CA ILE A 93 5.73 -2.91 -13.25
C ILE A 93 6.09 -4.19 -12.50
N VAL A 94 6.28 -5.28 -13.23
CA VAL A 94 6.76 -6.55 -12.69
C VAL A 94 8.27 -6.58 -12.80
N MET A 95 8.94 -6.90 -11.70
CA MET A 95 10.41 -6.93 -11.62
C MET A 95 10.89 -8.28 -11.09
N SER A 96 11.88 -8.85 -11.74
CA SER A 96 12.58 -10.06 -11.34
C SER A 96 14.08 -9.89 -11.55
N ASP A 97 14.88 -10.32 -10.58
CA ASP A 97 16.34 -10.24 -10.63
C ASP A 97 16.91 -8.87 -11.07
N GLY A 98 16.27 -7.78 -10.61
CA GLY A 98 16.67 -6.41 -10.94
C GLY A 98 16.31 -5.97 -12.36
N ARG A 99 15.48 -6.72 -13.07
CA ARG A 99 15.02 -6.41 -14.43
C ARG A 99 13.51 -6.29 -14.48
N ILE A 100 13.02 -5.47 -15.39
CA ILE A 100 11.59 -5.37 -15.69
C ILE A 100 11.22 -6.55 -16.61
N THR A 101 10.28 -7.38 -16.15
CA THR A 101 9.77 -8.55 -16.88
C THR A 101 8.37 -8.33 -17.46
N GLY A 102 7.67 -7.28 -17.01
CA GLY A 102 6.36 -6.91 -17.55
C GLY A 102 5.94 -5.52 -17.13
N ILE A 103 5.19 -4.84 -17.98
CA ILE A 103 4.54 -3.56 -17.72
C ILE A 103 3.12 -3.63 -18.29
N GLY A 104 2.12 -3.23 -17.52
CA GLY A 104 0.73 -3.19 -17.96
C GLY A 104 -0.26 -3.08 -16.82
N LYS A 105 -1.54 -3.23 -17.12
CA LYS A 105 -2.62 -3.33 -16.14
C LYS A 105 -2.75 -4.75 -15.61
N HIS A 106 -3.47 -4.90 -14.50
CA HIS A 106 -3.74 -6.20 -13.88
C HIS A 106 -4.25 -7.23 -14.90
N ASP A 107 -5.30 -6.89 -15.66
CA ASP A 107 -5.94 -7.81 -16.61
C ASP A 107 -5.04 -8.17 -17.80
N GLU A 108 -4.11 -7.31 -18.16
CA GLU A 108 -3.12 -7.56 -19.22
C GLU A 108 -2.03 -8.49 -18.72
N LEU A 109 -1.48 -8.19 -17.54
CA LEU A 109 -0.38 -8.96 -16.95
C LEU A 109 -0.81 -10.37 -16.54
N ILE A 110 -2.03 -10.56 -16.09
CA ILE A 110 -2.59 -11.88 -15.79
C ILE A 110 -2.52 -12.81 -17.02
N ARG A 111 -2.74 -12.28 -18.22
CA ARG A 111 -2.72 -13.06 -19.47
C ARG A 111 -1.33 -13.18 -20.08
N SER A 112 -0.51 -12.13 -19.97
CA SER A 112 0.74 -12.00 -20.73
C SER A 112 2.00 -12.26 -19.92
N ASN A 113 1.96 -12.21 -18.58
CA ASN A 113 3.13 -12.36 -17.72
C ASN A 113 2.94 -13.54 -16.77
N GLU A 114 3.71 -14.59 -16.98
CA GLU A 114 3.63 -15.83 -16.20
C GLU A 114 3.98 -15.61 -14.72
N GLU A 115 5.03 -14.86 -14.45
CA GLU A 115 5.49 -14.55 -13.08
C GLU A 115 4.41 -13.78 -12.29
N TYR A 116 3.77 -12.77 -12.90
CA TYR A 116 2.68 -12.03 -12.29
C TYR A 116 1.48 -12.94 -12.00
N ARG A 117 1.13 -13.82 -12.94
CA ARG A 117 0.04 -14.79 -12.78
C ARG A 117 0.31 -15.79 -11.67
N GLU A 118 1.53 -16.31 -11.56
CA GLU A 118 1.92 -17.23 -10.48
C GLU A 118 1.79 -16.57 -9.11
N ILE A 119 2.25 -15.31 -8.96
CA ILE A 119 2.09 -14.55 -7.72
C ILE A 119 0.60 -14.37 -7.39
N TYR A 120 -0.22 -14.03 -8.38
CA TYR A 120 -1.65 -13.86 -8.19
C TYR A 120 -2.33 -15.16 -7.71
N ILE A 121 -2.07 -16.28 -8.38
CA ILE A 121 -2.63 -17.59 -8.01
C ILE A 121 -2.17 -17.98 -6.61
N SER A 122 -0.88 -17.84 -6.30
CA SER A 122 -0.30 -18.14 -5.00
C SER A 122 -0.97 -17.35 -3.86
N GLN A 123 -1.31 -16.08 -4.08
CA GLN A 123 -1.87 -15.21 -3.05
C GLN A 123 -3.39 -15.28 -2.94
N THR A 124 -4.08 -15.61 -4.02
CA THR A 124 -5.56 -15.57 -4.06
C THR A 124 -6.20 -16.96 -4.04
N GLY A 125 -5.44 -18.00 -4.42
CA GLY A 125 -5.98 -19.36 -4.64
C GLY A 125 -6.94 -19.46 -5.83
N LYS A 126 -7.04 -18.42 -6.66
CA LYS A 126 -7.91 -18.39 -7.83
C LYS A 126 -7.16 -18.86 -9.06
N GLU A 127 -7.70 -19.87 -9.73
CA GLU A 127 -7.24 -20.23 -11.07
C GLU A 127 -7.62 -19.13 -12.06
N VAL A 128 -6.75 -18.87 -13.01
CA VAL A 128 -6.99 -17.94 -14.11
C VAL A 128 -7.02 -18.76 -15.38
N ASP A 129 -8.17 -18.80 -16.04
CA ASP A 129 -8.28 -19.40 -17.36
C ASP A 129 -7.36 -18.64 -18.34
N ALA A 130 -6.51 -19.38 -19.01
CA ALA A 130 -5.49 -18.87 -19.91
C ALA A 130 -6.09 -18.40 -21.24
#